data_e5f3ef77de8cce2bc6a903b3c2a4ed64
#
_entry.id   e5f3ef77de8cce2bc6a903b3c2a4ed64
#
_cell.length_a   1.000
_cell.length_b   1.000
_cell.length_c   1.000
_cell.angle_alpha   90.00
_cell.angle_beta   90.00
_cell.angle_gamma   90.00
#
_symmetry.space_group_name_H-M   'P 1'
#
loop_
_entity.id
_entity.type
_entity.pdbx_description
1 polymer ?
#
loop_
_entity_poly.entity_id
_entity_poly.type
_entity_poly.pdbx_seq_one_letter_code
_entity_poly.pdbx_strand_id
1 'polypeptide(L)'
;MDTFENLTLQKERYVSSAFIDSSLKMGIAQSVLMVQDNLTECFNQMGCDGIVYREKFNAFWVFTKTRVRFLRRPYWRESITARTFPIDNASFKAHINTEILDAQNKPLLLANQQACVLDLEKHRPLKISSLSYPKENFPSPVFDEPFENFHVDFGEENFQFEQIIRSQMIDMSHHMNNIEYIKLALNIFSDDFLQANEVDFLEVHYQGESKEGQVLRVYAKNIDGRFFIFIKEQERLVFEMTIAFK
;
A
#
# COMPACT_ATOMS: atom_id res chain seq x y z
N MET A 1 -9.49 28.21 -7.27
CA MET A 1 -8.34 27.99 -6.36
C MET A 1 -8.70 26.81 -5.52
N ASP A 2 -8.06 25.69 -5.76
CA ASP A 2 -8.24 24.53 -4.88
C ASP A 2 -7.50 24.81 -3.59
N THR A 3 -8.26 25.07 -2.52
CA THR A 3 -7.69 25.22 -1.19
C THR A 3 -7.27 23.85 -0.66
N PHE A 4 -6.31 23.79 0.25
CA PHE A 4 -5.88 22.54 0.90
C PHE A 4 -7.07 21.72 1.44
N GLU A 5 -8.11 22.34 1.94
CA GLU A 5 -9.32 21.66 2.43
C GLU A 5 -10.03 20.84 1.36
N ASN A 6 -9.99 21.29 0.10
CA ASN A 6 -10.59 20.57 -1.02
C ASN A 6 -9.76 19.38 -1.48
N LEU A 7 -8.47 19.31 -1.15
CA LEU A 7 -7.58 18.19 -1.51
C LEU A 7 -7.55 17.09 -0.44
N THR A 8 -8.07 17.37 0.75
CA THR A 8 -8.04 16.42 1.86
C THR A 8 -9.37 15.69 1.99
N LEU A 9 -9.32 14.37 1.91
CA LEU A 9 -10.42 13.51 2.35
C LEU A 9 -10.24 13.25 3.85
N GLN A 10 -11.27 13.51 4.64
CA GLN A 10 -11.32 13.10 6.04
C GLN A 10 -12.58 12.28 6.28
N LYS A 11 -12.41 11.06 6.77
CA LYS A 11 -13.52 10.13 7.04
C LYS A 11 -13.39 9.49 8.41
N GLU A 12 -14.48 9.52 9.16
CA GLU A 12 -14.63 8.68 10.35
C GLU A 12 -14.83 7.22 9.92
N ARG A 13 -14.13 6.32 10.59
CA ARG A 13 -14.17 4.88 10.37
C ARG A 13 -14.34 4.16 11.71
N TYR A 14 -14.86 2.97 11.64
CA TYR A 14 -14.99 2.09 12.78
C TYR A 14 -14.26 0.78 12.49
N VAL A 15 -13.37 0.38 13.39
CA VAL A 15 -12.60 -0.87 13.22
C VAL A 15 -13.53 -2.06 13.44
N SER A 16 -14.08 -2.58 12.35
CA SER A 16 -14.97 -3.74 12.36
C SER A 16 -14.18 -5.06 12.47
N SER A 17 -14.91 -6.15 12.72
CA SER A 17 -14.34 -7.51 12.78
C SER A 17 -13.68 -7.96 11.47
N ALA A 18 -13.99 -7.35 10.33
CA ALA A 18 -13.37 -7.64 9.04
C ALA A 18 -11.92 -7.12 8.94
N PHE A 19 -11.53 -6.19 9.81
CA PHE A 19 -10.21 -5.56 9.79
C PHE A 19 -9.27 -6.01 10.90
N ILE A 20 -9.69 -6.90 11.80
CA ILE A 20 -8.86 -7.35 12.92
C ILE A 20 -8.17 -8.69 12.64
N ASP A 21 -7.03 -8.87 13.29
CA ASP A 21 -6.33 -10.15 13.39
C ASP A 21 -6.60 -10.86 14.73
N SER A 22 -5.89 -11.95 15.01
CA SER A 22 -6.01 -12.74 16.23
C SER A 22 -5.64 -11.97 17.52
N SER A 23 -4.95 -10.83 17.41
CA SER A 23 -4.62 -9.95 18.55
C SER A 23 -5.75 -8.95 18.88
N LEU A 24 -6.90 -9.01 18.21
CA LEU A 24 -8.02 -8.07 18.28
C LEU A 24 -7.64 -6.62 17.92
N LYS A 25 -6.56 -6.45 17.18
CA LYS A 25 -6.10 -5.19 16.61
C LYS A 25 -6.29 -5.20 15.10
N MET A 26 -6.33 -4.03 14.49
CA MET A 26 -6.31 -3.93 13.02
C MET A 26 -5.08 -4.67 12.50
N GLY A 27 -5.29 -5.67 11.63
CA GLY A 27 -4.22 -6.48 11.06
C GLY A 27 -3.27 -5.65 10.20
N ILE A 28 -2.05 -6.13 10.01
CA ILE A 28 -1.02 -5.40 9.24
C ILE A 28 -1.47 -5.20 7.79
N ALA A 29 -1.90 -6.27 7.12
CA ALA A 29 -2.40 -6.18 5.74
C ALA A 29 -3.69 -5.34 5.66
N GLN A 30 -4.59 -5.45 6.64
CA GLN A 30 -5.83 -4.68 6.73
C GLN A 30 -5.57 -3.20 6.97
N SER A 31 -4.48 -2.84 7.65
CA SER A 31 -4.04 -1.44 7.79
C SER A 31 -3.66 -0.85 6.43
N VAL A 32 -2.90 -1.59 5.62
CA VAL A 32 -2.55 -1.15 4.26
C VAL A 32 -3.78 -1.11 3.35
N LEU A 33 -4.71 -2.07 3.48
CA LEU A 33 -5.99 -2.06 2.76
C LEU A 33 -6.78 -0.78 3.07
N MET A 34 -6.90 -0.40 4.34
CA MET A 34 -7.60 0.83 4.73
C MET A 34 -6.92 2.08 4.17
N VAL A 35 -5.61 2.14 4.18
CA VAL A 35 -4.82 3.23 3.58
C VAL A 35 -5.09 3.32 2.06
N GLN A 36 -5.07 2.20 1.35
CA GLN A 36 -5.34 2.14 -0.08
C GLN A 36 -6.79 2.52 -0.43
N ASP A 37 -7.76 2.05 0.36
CA ASP A 37 -9.19 2.37 0.19
C ASP A 37 -9.44 3.87 0.36
N ASN A 38 -8.90 4.50 1.41
CA ASN A 38 -9.03 5.94 1.59
C ASN A 38 -8.35 6.75 0.48
N LEU A 39 -7.26 6.26 -0.09
CA LEU A 39 -6.62 6.91 -1.23
C LEU A 39 -7.53 6.87 -2.47
N THR A 40 -8.15 5.72 -2.78
CA THR A 40 -9.07 5.62 -3.92
C THR A 40 -10.30 6.52 -3.74
N GLU A 41 -10.83 6.63 -2.53
CA GLU A 41 -11.90 7.57 -2.21
C GLU A 41 -11.46 9.04 -2.31
N CYS A 42 -10.21 9.35 -1.93
CA CYS A 42 -9.64 10.68 -2.10
C CYS A 42 -9.53 11.07 -3.59
N PHE A 43 -9.08 10.15 -4.43
CA PHE A 43 -9.08 10.34 -5.88
C PHE A 43 -10.48 10.55 -6.45
N ASN A 44 -11.49 9.82 -5.94
CA ASN A 44 -12.88 10.03 -6.33
C ASN A 44 -13.37 11.43 -5.94
N GLN A 45 -13.12 11.89 -4.70
CA GLN A 45 -13.45 13.24 -4.25
C GLN A 45 -12.82 14.32 -5.16
N MET A 46 -11.58 14.12 -5.61
CA MET A 46 -10.88 15.03 -6.51
C MET A 46 -11.31 14.89 -7.99
N GLY A 47 -12.18 13.96 -8.34
CA GLY A 47 -12.61 13.70 -9.70
C GLY A 47 -11.51 13.15 -10.62
N CYS A 48 -10.57 12.40 -10.03
CA CYS A 48 -9.42 11.82 -10.73
C CYS A 48 -9.22 10.33 -10.44
N ASP A 49 -10.26 9.62 -10.06
CA ASP A 49 -10.21 8.18 -9.78
C ASP A 49 -9.98 7.33 -11.05
N GLY A 50 -9.84 6.01 -10.84
CA GLY A 50 -9.58 5.07 -11.92
C GLY A 50 -10.71 4.97 -12.94
N ILE A 51 -11.97 5.21 -12.57
CA ILE A 51 -13.12 5.19 -13.49
C ILE A 51 -13.04 6.41 -14.41
N VAL A 52 -12.89 7.61 -13.83
CA VAL A 52 -12.75 8.86 -14.54
C VAL A 52 -11.56 8.83 -15.52
N TYR A 53 -10.42 8.28 -15.09
CA TYR A 53 -9.24 8.20 -15.94
C TYR A 53 -9.37 7.17 -17.05
N ARG A 54 -10.05 6.05 -16.80
CA ARG A 54 -10.36 5.05 -17.83
C ARG A 54 -11.23 5.63 -18.92
N GLU A 55 -12.27 6.36 -18.55
CA GLU A 55 -13.20 6.98 -19.50
C GLU A 55 -12.59 8.12 -20.30
N LYS A 56 -11.84 9.02 -19.64
CA LYS A 56 -11.31 10.25 -20.26
C LYS A 56 -9.99 10.07 -21.01
N PHE A 57 -9.13 9.19 -20.51
CA PHE A 57 -7.74 9.08 -20.96
C PHE A 57 -7.35 7.68 -21.41
N ASN A 58 -8.25 6.69 -21.34
CA ASN A 58 -7.93 5.26 -21.50
C ASN A 58 -6.72 4.86 -20.64
N ALA A 59 -6.75 5.25 -19.37
CA ALA A 59 -5.64 5.10 -18.43
C ALA A 59 -6.13 4.63 -17.07
N PHE A 60 -5.24 4.12 -16.24
CA PHE A 60 -5.57 3.63 -14.90
C PHE A 60 -4.46 3.92 -13.89
N TRP A 61 -4.84 4.10 -12.62
CA TRP A 61 -3.90 4.23 -11.52
C TRP A 61 -3.25 2.90 -11.16
N VAL A 62 -1.93 2.91 -10.99
CA VAL A 62 -1.14 1.78 -10.51
C VAL A 62 -0.37 2.23 -9.27
N PHE A 63 -0.57 1.55 -8.17
CA PHE A 63 0.23 1.74 -6.96
C PHE A 63 1.58 1.05 -7.15
N THR A 64 2.65 1.78 -6.88
CA THR A 64 4.02 1.26 -7.06
C THR A 64 4.72 1.02 -5.74
N LYS A 65 4.45 1.86 -4.73
CA LYS A 65 5.06 1.74 -3.40
C LYS A 65 4.07 2.15 -2.32
N THR A 66 4.17 1.52 -1.16
CA THR A 66 3.44 1.92 0.04
C THR A 66 4.36 1.79 1.25
N ARG A 67 4.40 2.83 2.08
CA ARG A 67 5.10 2.84 3.37
C ARG A 67 4.11 3.11 4.48
N VAL A 68 4.22 2.38 5.58
CA VAL A 68 3.41 2.60 6.78
C VAL A 68 4.30 2.55 8.01
N ARG A 69 4.20 3.59 8.86
CA ARG A 69 4.73 3.60 10.21
C ARG A 69 3.60 3.35 11.20
N PHE A 70 3.79 2.38 12.07
CA PHE A 70 2.81 1.97 13.06
C PHE A 70 3.20 2.56 14.42
N LEU A 71 2.54 3.61 14.85
CA LEU A 71 2.69 4.14 16.20
C LEU A 71 1.96 3.23 17.19
N ARG A 72 0.76 2.80 16.80
CA ARG A 72 -0.06 1.77 17.44
C ARG A 72 -1.11 1.25 16.45
N ARG A 73 -1.39 -0.05 16.42
CA ARG A 73 -2.52 -0.58 15.67
C ARG A 73 -3.84 -0.29 16.40
N PRO A 74 -4.89 0.23 15.71
CA PRO A 74 -6.20 0.43 16.31
C PRO A 74 -6.80 -0.89 16.81
N TYR A 75 -7.56 -0.83 17.90
CA TYR A 75 -8.27 -1.98 18.46
C TYR A 75 -9.62 -2.22 17.77
N TRP A 76 -10.11 -3.45 17.91
CA TRP A 76 -11.49 -3.74 17.54
C TRP A 76 -12.47 -2.79 18.24
N ARG A 77 -13.46 -2.29 17.50
CA ARG A 77 -14.46 -1.30 17.93
C ARG A 77 -13.94 0.11 18.19
N GLU A 78 -12.69 0.37 17.94
CA GLU A 78 -12.16 1.73 18.03
C GLU A 78 -12.73 2.61 16.89
N SER A 79 -13.15 3.81 17.21
CA SER A 79 -13.47 4.85 16.23
C SER A 79 -12.18 5.56 15.87
N ILE A 80 -11.92 5.69 14.59
CA ILE A 80 -10.73 6.31 14.03
C ILE A 80 -11.13 7.31 12.94
N THR A 81 -10.24 8.26 12.67
CA THR A 81 -10.37 9.17 11.53
C THR A 81 -9.26 8.86 10.53
N ALA A 82 -9.63 8.57 9.28
CA ALA A 82 -8.69 8.49 8.18
C ALA A 82 -8.63 9.84 7.46
N ARG A 83 -7.44 10.45 7.38
CA ARG A 83 -7.17 11.70 6.68
C ARG A 83 -6.18 11.44 5.56
N THR A 84 -6.60 11.66 4.31
CA THR A 84 -5.81 11.35 3.11
C THR A 84 -5.71 12.58 2.21
N PHE A 85 -4.52 12.85 1.70
CA PHE A 85 -4.25 14.03 0.86
C PHE A 85 -3.04 13.80 -0.04
N PRO A 86 -3.04 14.38 -1.28
CA PRO A 86 -1.88 14.40 -2.15
C PRO A 86 -0.82 15.35 -1.60
N ILE A 87 0.45 15.04 -1.83
CA ILE A 87 1.58 15.88 -1.40
C ILE A 87 2.43 16.41 -2.57
N ASP A 88 2.24 15.88 -3.76
CA ASP A 88 2.93 16.34 -4.97
C ASP A 88 2.28 15.82 -6.26
N ASN A 89 2.89 16.23 -7.38
CA ASN A 89 2.59 15.74 -8.73
C ASN A 89 3.90 15.52 -9.51
N ALA A 90 4.82 14.78 -8.95
CA ALA A 90 6.20 14.60 -9.42
C ALA A 90 6.28 13.90 -10.80
N SER A 91 6.11 14.66 -11.88
CA SER A 91 6.22 14.24 -13.28
C SER A 91 5.33 13.03 -13.65
N PHE A 92 5.80 11.81 -13.44
CA PHE A 92 5.11 10.54 -13.75
C PHE A 92 4.54 9.85 -12.51
N LYS A 93 4.73 10.42 -11.33
CA LYS A 93 4.35 9.84 -10.04
C LYS A 93 3.58 10.86 -9.22
N ALA A 94 2.67 10.37 -8.42
CA ALA A 94 1.98 11.12 -7.39
C ALA A 94 2.28 10.46 -6.04
N HIS A 95 2.51 11.27 -5.01
CA HIS A 95 2.65 10.78 -3.65
C HIS A 95 1.47 11.26 -2.82
N ILE A 96 0.91 10.35 -2.07
CA ILE A 96 -0.29 10.57 -1.27
C ILE A 96 -0.03 10.10 0.15
N ASN A 97 -0.35 10.95 1.11
CA ASN A 97 -0.28 10.61 2.52
C ASN A 97 -1.64 10.21 3.07
N THR A 98 -1.62 9.26 3.99
CA THR A 98 -2.77 8.91 4.83
C THR A 98 -2.33 8.85 6.28
N GLU A 99 -3.09 9.52 7.14
CA GLU A 99 -2.96 9.44 8.58
C GLU A 99 -4.20 8.74 9.13
N ILE A 100 -4.00 7.74 9.96
CA ILE A 100 -5.07 7.17 10.78
C ILE A 100 -4.93 7.74 12.18
N LEU A 101 -5.97 8.41 12.65
CA LEU A 101 -5.98 9.17 13.90
C LEU A 101 -6.97 8.53 14.89
N ASP A 102 -6.69 8.64 16.18
CA ASP A 102 -7.66 8.29 17.22
C ASP A 102 -8.72 9.40 17.43
N ALA A 103 -9.64 9.18 18.35
CA ALA A 103 -10.71 10.15 18.69
C ALA A 103 -10.19 11.49 19.25
N GLN A 104 -8.92 11.56 19.66
CA GLN A 104 -8.25 12.78 20.12
C GLN A 104 -7.35 13.41 19.04
N ASN A 105 -7.49 12.96 17.78
CA ASN A 105 -6.65 13.34 16.63
C ASN A 105 -5.16 13.00 16.79
N LYS A 106 -4.81 12.05 17.67
CA LYS A 106 -3.44 11.57 17.80
C LYS A 106 -3.17 10.51 16.73
N PRO A 107 -2.05 10.59 15.99
CA PRO A 107 -1.74 9.62 14.95
C PRO A 107 -1.50 8.22 15.53
N LEU A 108 -2.11 7.25 14.87
CA LEU A 108 -1.99 5.81 15.11
C LEU A 108 -1.14 5.16 14.02
N LEU A 109 -1.41 5.51 12.76
CA LEU A 109 -0.65 5.08 11.59
C LEU A 109 -0.34 6.30 10.73
N LEU A 110 0.87 6.32 10.16
CA LEU A 110 1.26 7.28 9.13
C LEU A 110 1.62 6.49 7.87
N ALA A 111 1.07 6.86 6.74
CA ALA A 111 1.33 6.18 5.48
C ALA A 111 1.69 7.16 4.36
N ASN A 112 2.56 6.72 3.47
CA ASN A 112 2.83 7.35 2.19
C ASN A 112 2.67 6.31 1.08
N GLN A 113 1.95 6.68 0.01
CA GLN A 113 1.77 5.83 -1.16
C GLN A 113 2.27 6.56 -2.41
N GLN A 114 2.97 5.83 -3.25
CA GLN A 114 3.37 6.28 -4.57
C GLN A 114 2.53 5.57 -5.62
N ALA A 115 1.94 6.36 -6.53
CA ALA A 115 1.16 5.85 -7.64
C ALA A 115 1.62 6.49 -8.96
N CYS A 116 1.38 5.81 -10.06
CA CYS A 116 1.50 6.35 -11.41
C CYS A 116 0.23 6.06 -12.21
N VAL A 117 0.05 6.76 -13.31
CA VAL A 117 -1.06 6.50 -14.25
C VAL A 117 -0.49 5.85 -15.50
N LEU A 118 -0.99 4.66 -15.85
CA LEU A 118 -0.61 3.94 -17.05
C LEU A 118 -1.64 4.15 -18.16
N ASP A 119 -1.17 4.45 -19.37
CA ASP A 119 -1.92 4.32 -20.60
C ASP A 119 -2.21 2.83 -20.86
N LEU A 120 -3.46 2.44 -20.98
CA LEU A 120 -3.88 1.04 -21.10
C LEU A 120 -3.58 0.41 -22.47
N GLU A 121 -3.38 1.24 -23.51
CA GLU A 121 -3.03 0.78 -24.86
C GLU A 121 -1.51 0.67 -25.02
N LYS A 122 -0.78 1.70 -24.59
CA LYS A 122 0.67 1.82 -24.81
C LYS A 122 1.50 1.21 -23.68
N HIS A 123 0.87 0.86 -22.55
CA HIS A 123 1.53 0.35 -21.34
C HIS A 123 2.69 1.25 -20.86
N ARG A 124 2.49 2.58 -20.91
CA ARG A 124 3.49 3.57 -20.52
C ARG A 124 2.91 4.56 -19.51
N PRO A 125 3.72 5.01 -18.55
CA PRO A 125 3.27 6.01 -17.60
C PRO A 125 2.98 7.35 -18.31
N LEU A 126 1.87 7.97 -17.91
CA LEU A 126 1.48 9.31 -18.33
C LEU A 126 2.03 10.36 -17.36
N LYS A 127 2.33 11.55 -17.88
CA LYS A 127 2.69 12.69 -17.02
C LYS A 127 1.48 13.12 -16.19
N ILE A 128 1.61 13.13 -14.87
CA ILE A 128 0.54 13.55 -13.94
C ILE A 128 0.05 14.97 -14.28
N SER A 129 0.97 15.88 -14.62
CA SER A 129 0.63 17.27 -14.98
C SER A 129 -0.23 17.41 -16.25
N SER A 130 -0.32 16.37 -17.09
CA SER A 130 -1.20 16.35 -18.28
C SER A 130 -2.61 15.84 -17.99
N LEU A 131 -2.87 15.40 -16.75
CA LEU A 131 -4.13 14.81 -16.29
C LEU A 131 -4.90 15.81 -15.41
N SER A 132 -6.14 15.49 -15.09
CA SER A 132 -6.96 16.22 -14.13
C SER A 132 -6.55 15.89 -12.67
N TYR A 133 -5.33 16.24 -12.30
CA TYR A 133 -4.77 16.02 -10.96
C TYR A 133 -4.35 17.39 -10.38
N PRO A 134 -4.39 17.59 -9.06
CA PRO A 134 -3.97 18.82 -8.40
C PRO A 134 -2.56 19.27 -8.83
N LYS A 135 -2.35 20.58 -8.97
CA LYS A 135 -1.07 21.14 -9.46
C LYS A 135 -0.30 21.95 -8.44
N GLU A 136 -0.96 22.41 -7.39
CA GLU A 136 -0.41 23.32 -6.40
C GLU A 136 -1.12 23.19 -5.05
N ASN A 137 -0.62 23.89 -4.04
CA ASN A 137 -1.19 23.93 -2.68
C ASN A 137 -1.16 22.57 -1.97
N PHE A 138 -0.13 21.79 -2.21
CA PHE A 138 0.06 20.53 -1.52
C PHE A 138 0.47 20.72 -0.05
N PRO A 139 -0.08 19.88 0.86
CA PRO A 139 0.39 19.86 2.25
C PRO A 139 1.80 19.31 2.40
N SER A 140 2.37 19.53 3.57
CA SER A 140 3.65 18.93 3.93
C SER A 140 3.52 17.42 4.06
N PRO A 141 4.54 16.65 3.61
CA PRO A 141 4.57 15.21 3.76
C PRO A 141 4.64 14.79 5.25
N VAL A 142 4.14 13.59 5.56
CA VAL A 142 4.28 12.96 6.90
C VAL A 142 5.59 12.18 7.05
N PHE A 143 6.34 12.02 5.96
CA PHE A 143 7.68 11.43 5.93
C PHE A 143 8.63 12.39 5.21
N ASP A 144 9.78 12.62 5.80
CA ASP A 144 10.84 13.46 5.21
C ASP A 144 11.75 12.65 4.29
N GLU A 145 11.89 11.33 4.54
CA GLU A 145 12.76 10.45 3.78
C GLU A 145 12.07 9.91 2.52
N PRO A 146 12.79 9.76 1.40
CA PRO A 146 12.28 9.09 0.21
C PRO A 146 12.03 7.59 0.49
N PHE A 147 11.27 6.92 -0.39
CA PHE A 147 11.18 5.46 -0.40
C PHE A 147 12.57 4.83 -0.55
N GLU A 148 12.82 3.76 0.21
CA GLU A 148 14.09 3.05 0.16
C GLU A 148 14.30 2.30 -1.17
N ASN A 149 15.55 2.00 -1.49
CA ASN A 149 15.90 1.00 -2.48
C ASN A 149 16.43 -0.23 -1.75
N PHE A 150 15.77 -1.38 -1.88
CA PHE A 150 16.20 -2.59 -1.21
C PHE A 150 17.37 -3.22 -1.96
N HIS A 151 18.57 -3.08 -1.40
CA HIS A 151 19.81 -3.67 -1.93
C HIS A 151 20.20 -4.89 -1.08
N VAL A 152 19.39 -5.95 -1.19
CA VAL A 152 19.58 -7.18 -0.43
C VAL A 152 19.69 -8.36 -1.39
N ASP A 153 20.85 -8.99 -1.39
CA ASP A 153 21.06 -10.23 -2.13
C ASP A 153 20.33 -11.39 -1.43
N PHE A 154 19.61 -12.18 -2.20
CA PHE A 154 18.91 -13.39 -1.74
C PHE A 154 18.99 -14.49 -2.80
N GLY A 155 18.99 -15.74 -2.34
CA GLY A 155 19.08 -16.94 -3.16
C GLY A 155 18.17 -18.05 -2.65
N GLU A 156 18.37 -19.28 -3.15
CA GLU A 156 17.56 -20.44 -2.78
C GLU A 156 17.64 -20.79 -1.28
N GLU A 157 18.72 -20.40 -0.60
CA GLU A 157 18.86 -20.54 0.86
C GLU A 157 17.85 -19.70 1.65
N ASN A 158 17.26 -18.68 1.02
CA ASN A 158 16.25 -17.80 1.62
C ASN A 158 14.82 -18.22 1.26
N PHE A 159 14.64 -19.28 0.46
CA PHE A 159 13.33 -19.78 0.05
C PHE A 159 12.49 -20.21 1.25
N GLN A 160 11.22 -19.86 1.26
CA GLN A 160 10.27 -20.17 2.33
C GLN A 160 9.18 -21.14 1.85
N PHE A 161 8.42 -20.77 0.83
CA PHE A 161 7.33 -21.58 0.28
C PHE A 161 6.86 -21.05 -1.08
N GLU A 162 5.97 -21.83 -1.71
CA GLU A 162 5.28 -21.46 -2.95
C GLU A 162 3.79 -21.28 -2.74
N GLN A 163 3.18 -20.41 -3.56
CA GLN A 163 1.75 -20.17 -3.60
C GLN A 163 1.26 -20.12 -5.05
N ILE A 164 0.23 -20.89 -5.36
CA ILE A 164 -0.50 -20.76 -6.63
C ILE A 164 -1.56 -19.67 -6.48
N ILE A 165 -1.58 -18.71 -7.39
CA ILE A 165 -2.60 -17.67 -7.42
C ILE A 165 -3.96 -18.27 -7.77
N ARG A 166 -4.98 -18.02 -6.95
CA ARG A 166 -6.35 -18.49 -7.12
C ARG A 166 -7.30 -17.34 -7.40
N SER A 167 -8.48 -17.66 -7.93
CA SER A 167 -9.49 -16.67 -8.35
C SER A 167 -9.84 -15.62 -7.29
N GLN A 168 -9.91 -16.00 -6.00
CA GLN A 168 -10.23 -15.07 -4.91
C GLN A 168 -9.12 -14.05 -4.62
N MET A 169 -7.92 -14.24 -5.16
CA MET A 169 -6.79 -13.32 -5.05
C MET A 169 -6.76 -12.28 -6.19
N ILE A 170 -7.66 -12.41 -7.18
CA ILE A 170 -7.70 -11.56 -8.37
C ILE A 170 -8.69 -10.41 -8.17
N ASP A 171 -8.28 -9.21 -8.54
CA ASP A 171 -9.11 -8.01 -8.47
C ASP A 171 -9.75 -7.64 -9.84
N MET A 172 -10.37 -6.46 -9.88
CA MET A 172 -11.07 -5.93 -11.06
C MET A 172 -10.16 -5.66 -12.28
N SER A 173 -8.85 -5.63 -12.09
CA SER A 173 -7.86 -5.46 -13.16
C SER A 173 -7.43 -6.78 -13.79
N HIS A 174 -8.00 -7.92 -13.32
CA HIS A 174 -7.62 -9.28 -13.69
C HIS A 174 -6.18 -9.67 -13.29
N HIS A 175 -5.63 -9.00 -12.27
CA HIS A 175 -4.34 -9.30 -11.67
C HIS A 175 -4.49 -9.59 -10.17
N MET A 176 -3.45 -10.19 -9.58
CA MET A 176 -3.40 -10.40 -8.14
C MET A 176 -3.48 -9.07 -7.41
N ASN A 177 -4.43 -8.95 -6.47
CA ASN A 177 -4.65 -7.75 -5.68
C ASN A 177 -3.40 -7.39 -4.86
N ASN A 178 -3.08 -6.12 -4.77
CA ASN A 178 -1.92 -5.62 -4.02
C ASN A 178 -1.85 -6.10 -2.57
N ILE A 179 -3.00 -6.20 -1.90
CA ILE A 179 -3.07 -6.64 -0.50
C ILE A 179 -2.79 -8.14 -0.36
N GLU A 180 -3.09 -8.94 -1.38
CA GLU A 180 -2.80 -10.37 -1.37
C GLU A 180 -1.29 -10.65 -1.39
N TYR A 181 -0.47 -9.81 -2.06
CA TYR A 181 1.00 -9.90 -1.95
C TYR A 181 1.49 -9.65 -0.51
N ILE A 182 0.90 -8.67 0.19
CA ILE A 182 1.25 -8.38 1.58
C ILE A 182 0.86 -9.54 2.48
N LYS A 183 -0.36 -10.09 2.33
CA LYS A 183 -0.80 -11.27 3.07
C LYS A 183 0.13 -12.46 2.83
N LEU A 184 0.50 -12.69 1.58
CA LEU A 184 1.41 -13.76 1.20
C LEU A 184 2.78 -13.57 1.85
N ALA A 185 3.33 -12.37 1.82
CA ALA A 185 4.61 -12.04 2.47
C ALA A 185 4.56 -12.23 3.98
N LEU A 186 3.45 -11.88 4.64
CA LEU A 186 3.27 -12.04 6.08
C LEU A 186 3.15 -13.50 6.53
N ASN A 187 2.83 -14.44 5.62
CA ASN A 187 2.76 -15.88 5.93
C ASN A 187 4.11 -16.53 6.28
N ILE A 188 5.23 -15.81 6.17
CA ILE A 188 6.52 -16.28 6.72
C ILE A 188 6.54 -16.28 8.26
N PHE A 189 5.66 -15.51 8.88
CA PHE A 189 5.55 -15.41 10.34
C PHE A 189 4.44 -16.33 10.85
N SER A 190 4.67 -16.93 12.01
CA SER A 190 3.61 -17.63 12.73
C SER A 190 2.64 -16.64 13.39
N ASP A 191 1.43 -17.10 13.70
CA ASP A 191 0.45 -16.31 14.44
C ASP A 191 1.00 -15.89 15.83
N ASP A 192 1.64 -16.81 16.53
CA ASP A 192 2.29 -16.52 17.82
C ASP A 192 3.34 -15.40 17.71
N PHE A 193 4.14 -15.41 16.63
CA PHE A 193 5.11 -14.34 16.38
C PHE A 193 4.43 -12.99 16.19
N LEU A 194 3.39 -12.94 15.35
CA LEU A 194 2.67 -11.70 15.05
C LEU A 194 1.87 -11.17 16.25
N GLN A 195 1.44 -12.05 17.17
CA GLN A 195 0.82 -11.65 18.42
C GLN A 195 1.82 -11.10 19.45
N ALA A 196 3.03 -11.69 19.51
CA ALA A 196 4.06 -11.32 20.47
C ALA A 196 4.85 -10.07 20.08
N ASN A 197 4.87 -9.70 18.80
CA ASN A 197 5.70 -8.61 18.28
C ASN A 197 4.83 -7.52 17.63
N GLU A 198 4.95 -6.29 18.11
CA GLU A 198 4.27 -5.15 17.51
C GLU A 198 5.03 -4.66 16.27
N VAL A 199 4.34 -4.56 15.15
CA VAL A 199 4.92 -3.96 13.95
C VAL A 199 5.22 -2.48 14.19
N ASP A 200 6.39 -2.05 13.73
CA ASP A 200 6.84 -0.65 13.76
C ASP A 200 6.77 0.01 12.40
N PHE A 201 7.24 -0.69 11.39
CA PHE A 201 7.43 -0.15 10.06
C PHE A 201 7.21 -1.22 8.99
N LEU A 202 6.62 -0.81 7.87
CA LEU A 202 6.47 -1.63 6.67
C LEU A 202 6.65 -0.75 5.44
N GLU A 203 7.44 -1.23 4.47
CA GLU A 203 7.50 -0.65 3.13
C GLU A 203 7.41 -1.76 2.08
N VAL A 204 6.55 -1.55 1.08
CA VAL A 204 6.33 -2.49 -0.02
C VAL A 204 6.55 -1.81 -1.37
N HIS A 205 7.11 -2.58 -2.32
CA HIS A 205 7.27 -2.19 -3.72
C HIS A 205 6.59 -3.23 -4.62
N TYR A 206 5.67 -2.78 -5.45
CA TYR A 206 5.02 -3.59 -6.47
C TYR A 206 5.81 -3.45 -7.77
N GLN A 207 6.54 -4.52 -8.16
CA GLN A 207 7.45 -4.53 -9.30
C GLN A 207 6.81 -5.11 -10.56
N GLY A 208 5.71 -5.87 -10.40
CA GLY A 208 5.02 -6.49 -11.52
C GLY A 208 3.70 -7.10 -11.14
N GLU A 209 2.88 -7.32 -12.15
CA GLU A 209 1.56 -7.94 -12.04
C GLU A 209 1.67 -9.46 -12.17
N SER A 210 0.80 -10.20 -11.47
CA SER A 210 0.69 -11.66 -11.56
C SER A 210 -0.76 -12.07 -11.79
N LYS A 211 -0.97 -13.23 -12.43
CA LYS A 211 -2.30 -13.69 -12.89
C LYS A 211 -2.66 -15.02 -12.24
N GLU A 212 -3.95 -15.35 -12.28
CA GLU A 212 -4.47 -16.65 -11.85
C GLU A 212 -3.69 -17.81 -12.49
N GLY A 213 -3.41 -18.83 -11.69
CA GLY A 213 -2.69 -20.02 -12.10
C GLY A 213 -1.17 -19.92 -12.05
N GLN A 214 -0.60 -18.72 -11.98
CA GLN A 214 0.85 -18.56 -11.80
C GLN A 214 1.28 -19.00 -10.41
N VAL A 215 2.53 -19.47 -10.31
CA VAL A 215 3.16 -19.90 -9.06
C VAL A 215 4.10 -18.80 -8.59
N LEU A 216 3.88 -18.34 -7.39
CA LEU A 216 4.73 -17.37 -6.72
C LEU A 216 5.64 -18.08 -5.71
N ARG A 217 6.92 -17.73 -5.72
CA ARG A 217 7.92 -18.22 -4.78
C ARG A 217 8.28 -17.10 -3.80
N VAL A 218 8.16 -17.38 -2.52
CA VAL A 218 8.43 -16.43 -1.43
C VAL A 218 9.80 -16.69 -0.84
N TYR A 219 10.59 -15.63 -0.69
CA TYR A 219 11.93 -15.65 -0.10
C TYR A 219 11.97 -14.63 1.04
N ALA A 220 12.70 -14.93 2.10
CA ALA A 220 12.82 -14.02 3.25
C ALA A 220 14.23 -14.06 3.86
N LYS A 221 14.71 -12.90 4.25
CA LYS A 221 15.99 -12.72 4.93
C LYS A 221 15.83 -11.75 6.09
N ASN A 222 16.34 -12.13 7.26
CA ASN A 222 16.41 -11.22 8.42
C ASN A 222 17.82 -10.62 8.46
N ILE A 223 17.88 -9.29 8.56
CA ILE A 223 19.14 -8.54 8.74
C ILE A 223 18.90 -7.59 9.93
N ASP A 224 19.58 -7.84 11.03
CA ASP A 224 19.55 -7.02 12.24
C ASP A 224 18.13 -6.72 12.79
N GLY A 225 17.25 -7.73 12.75
CA GLY A 225 15.85 -7.62 13.22
C GLY A 225 14.88 -7.03 12.21
N ARG A 226 15.35 -6.64 11.03
CA ARG A 226 14.54 -6.20 9.90
C ARG A 226 14.39 -7.34 8.89
N PHE A 227 13.17 -7.67 8.54
CA PHE A 227 12.88 -8.70 7.55
C PHE A 227 12.74 -8.09 6.17
N PHE A 228 13.40 -8.70 5.19
CA PHE A 228 13.27 -8.42 3.77
C PHE A 228 12.62 -9.63 3.10
N ILE A 229 11.51 -9.41 2.42
CA ILE A 229 10.71 -10.46 1.79
C ILE A 229 10.58 -10.14 0.30
N PHE A 230 10.85 -11.14 -0.52
CA PHE A 230 10.83 -11.06 -1.97
C PHE A 230 9.91 -12.11 -2.54
N ILE A 231 9.10 -11.73 -3.52
CA ILE A 231 8.22 -12.66 -4.21
C ILE A 231 8.57 -12.64 -5.69
N LYS A 232 8.85 -13.84 -6.22
CA LYS A 232 9.14 -14.07 -7.64
C LYS A 232 8.04 -14.86 -8.31
N GLU A 233 7.80 -14.55 -9.58
CA GLU A 233 7.11 -15.37 -10.54
C GLU A 233 8.19 -15.87 -11.52
N GLN A 234 8.56 -17.14 -11.44
CA GLN A 234 9.76 -17.69 -12.06
C GLN A 234 11.02 -16.89 -11.66
N GLU A 235 11.72 -16.27 -12.64
CA GLU A 235 12.90 -15.43 -12.36
C GLU A 235 12.55 -13.95 -12.19
N ARG A 236 11.30 -13.56 -12.45
CA ARG A 236 10.87 -12.16 -12.37
C ARG A 236 10.48 -11.80 -10.95
N LEU A 237 11.14 -10.80 -10.38
CA LEU A 237 10.75 -10.18 -9.12
C LEU A 237 9.44 -9.40 -9.35
N VAL A 238 8.40 -9.71 -8.58
CA VAL A 238 7.07 -9.09 -8.70
C VAL A 238 6.71 -8.24 -7.50
N PHE A 239 7.32 -8.53 -6.34
CA PHE A 239 7.04 -7.81 -5.10
C PHE A 239 8.23 -7.85 -4.15
N GLU A 240 8.45 -6.75 -3.45
CA GLU A 240 9.43 -6.62 -2.38
C GLU A 240 8.77 -5.97 -1.16
N MET A 241 9.10 -6.47 0.01
CA MET A 241 8.65 -5.89 1.28
C MET A 241 9.78 -5.86 2.29
N THR A 242 9.85 -4.80 3.05
CA THR A 242 10.60 -4.79 4.30
C THR A 242 9.66 -4.50 5.47
N ILE A 243 9.89 -5.18 6.59
CA ILE A 243 9.09 -5.03 7.80
C ILE A 243 9.99 -5.11 9.03
N ALA A 244 9.74 -4.24 10.00
CA ALA A 244 10.40 -4.23 11.31
C ALA A 244 9.37 -4.27 12.44
N PHE A 245 9.75 -4.90 13.54
CA PHE A 245 8.95 -5.02 14.76
C PHE A 245 9.65 -4.31 15.92
N LYS A 246 8.84 -3.87 16.91
CA LYS A 246 9.33 -3.26 18.18
C LYS A 246 9.79 -4.31 19.14
#